data_5684579c796e587c4503826ec31fc5a0
#
_entry.id   5684579c796e587c4503826ec31fc5a0
#
_cell.length_a   1.000
_cell.length_b   1.000
_cell.length_c   1.000
_cell.angle_alpha   90.00
_cell.angle_beta   90.00
_cell.angle_gamma   90.00
#
_symmetry.space_group_name_H-M   'P 1'
#
loop_
_entity.id
_entity.type
_entity.pdbx_description
1 polymer ?
#
loop_
_entity_poly.entity_id
_entity_poly.type
_entity_poly.pdbx_seq_one_letter_code
_entity_poly.pdbx_strand_id
1 'polypeptide(L)'
;GETLLTCAERLAGDYRRMEYEMSLCASAVEGELRLGASTTIAQYLLPPILARFTTRFPGVRVSMMSGNSDQVEQALCGRSIDLGMVESLSRRQGLHYTLFAPDELVLVARTGGPYARTDAVTPDRLRQIPLVLREGGSGTLEVIKTALGKAGIRIPELNVVMRLGSTEGIKAFVRNSDAMAILSVISVVDELRCGTLRIVDV
;
A
#
# COMPACT_ATOMS: atom_id res chain seq x y z
N GLY A 1 29.34 -14.35 19.95
CA GLY A 1 28.56 -14.48 18.72
C GLY A 1 27.97 -13.16 18.24
N GLU A 2 27.10 -12.53 19.03
CA GLU A 2 26.33 -11.34 18.58
C GLU A 2 27.19 -10.13 18.21
N THR A 3 28.20 -9.82 18.98
CA THR A 3 29.13 -8.69 18.72
C THR A 3 29.86 -8.86 17.39
N LEU A 4 30.28 -10.10 17.08
CA LEU A 4 30.97 -10.39 15.81
C LEU A 4 30.01 -10.27 14.63
N LEU A 5 28.76 -10.74 14.77
CA LEU A 5 27.72 -10.61 13.76
C LEU A 5 27.43 -9.13 13.46
N THR A 6 27.23 -8.31 14.51
CA THR A 6 27.00 -6.88 14.38
C THR A 6 28.17 -6.17 13.68
N CYS A 7 29.42 -6.53 14.02
CA CYS A 7 30.60 -5.97 13.35
C CYS A 7 30.70 -6.39 11.87
N ALA A 8 30.40 -7.66 11.57
CA ALA A 8 30.42 -8.18 10.20
C ALA A 8 29.33 -7.50 9.34
N GLU A 9 28.14 -7.29 9.90
CA GLU A 9 27.05 -6.59 9.20
C GLU A 9 27.37 -5.13 8.93
N ARG A 10 28.03 -4.44 9.89
CA ARG A 10 28.48 -3.07 9.70
C ARG A 10 29.54 -2.99 8.59
N LEU A 11 30.55 -3.86 8.63
CA LEU A 11 31.58 -3.93 7.57
C LEU A 11 30.99 -4.21 6.20
N ALA A 12 30.03 -5.13 6.10
CA ALA A 12 29.34 -5.41 4.84
C ALA A 12 28.49 -4.21 4.36
N GLY A 13 27.94 -3.42 5.29
CA GLY A 13 27.23 -2.18 4.97
C GLY A 13 28.18 -1.09 4.46
N ASP A 14 29.32 -0.89 5.15
CA ASP A 14 30.34 0.09 4.78
C ASP A 14 30.99 -0.27 3.43
N TYR A 15 31.23 -1.56 3.18
CA TYR A 15 31.75 -2.05 1.90
C TYR A 15 30.79 -1.73 0.73
N ARG A 16 29.49 -2.03 0.87
CA ARG A 16 28.47 -1.71 -0.13
C ARG A 16 28.35 -0.20 -0.39
N ARG A 17 28.47 0.60 0.68
CA ARG A 17 28.46 2.05 0.57
C ARG A 17 29.67 2.57 -0.20
N MET A 18 30.85 2.03 0.06
CA MET A 18 32.07 2.37 -0.68
C MET A 18 31.95 1.98 -2.16
N GLU A 19 31.45 0.76 -2.49
CA GLU A 19 31.19 0.35 -3.87
C GLU A 19 30.22 1.30 -4.58
N TYR A 20 29.16 1.72 -3.90
CA TYR A 20 28.20 2.69 -4.42
C TYR A 20 28.84 4.06 -4.68
N GLU A 21 29.61 4.58 -3.73
CA GLU A 21 30.30 5.87 -3.87
C GLU A 21 31.33 5.82 -5.02
N MET A 22 32.03 4.69 -5.18
CA MET A 22 32.96 4.48 -6.31
C MET A 22 32.21 4.34 -7.64
N SER A 23 31.04 3.69 -7.68
CA SER A 23 30.23 3.57 -8.89
C SER A 23 29.68 4.91 -9.37
N LEU A 24 29.38 5.82 -8.46
CA LEU A 24 29.02 7.21 -8.80
C LEU A 24 30.13 7.96 -9.51
N CYS A 25 31.40 7.65 -9.19
CA CYS A 25 32.57 8.21 -9.85
C CYS A 25 32.85 7.57 -11.23
N ALA A 26 32.39 6.35 -11.44
CA ALA A 26 32.64 5.57 -12.67
C ALA A 26 31.59 5.76 -13.78
N SER A 27 30.64 6.68 -13.64
CA SER A 27 29.57 6.99 -14.61
C SER A 27 28.57 5.85 -14.91
N ALA A 28 28.67 4.69 -14.27
CA ALA A 28 27.74 3.58 -14.41
C ALA A 28 27.19 3.21 -13.04
N VAL A 29 25.90 3.44 -12.82
CA VAL A 29 25.17 2.95 -11.62
C VAL A 29 24.78 1.51 -11.91
N GLU A 30 25.39 0.56 -11.22
CA GLU A 30 25.12 -0.87 -11.34
C GLU A 30 24.82 -1.48 -9.97
N GLY A 31 24.05 -2.56 -9.93
CA GLY A 31 23.77 -3.27 -8.69
C GLY A 31 22.39 -3.92 -8.66
N GLU A 32 21.95 -4.29 -7.47
CA GLU A 32 20.63 -4.84 -7.21
C GLU A 32 19.88 -3.97 -6.21
N LEU A 33 18.60 -3.68 -6.51
CA LEU A 33 17.66 -2.99 -5.64
C LEU A 33 16.49 -3.93 -5.32
N ARG A 34 16.38 -4.30 -4.05
CA ARG A 34 15.29 -5.15 -3.55
C ARG A 34 14.24 -4.27 -2.88
N LEU A 35 13.09 -4.13 -3.53
CA LEU A 35 11.97 -3.32 -3.05
C LEU A 35 10.92 -4.18 -2.37
N GLY A 36 10.24 -3.61 -1.37
CA GLY A 36 8.98 -4.11 -0.85
C GLY A 36 7.92 -3.02 -0.96
N ALA A 37 6.72 -3.36 -1.36
CA ALA A 37 5.63 -2.39 -1.42
C ALA A 37 4.30 -2.99 -0.97
N SER A 38 3.48 -2.15 -0.30
CA SER A 38 2.10 -2.52 -0.03
C SER A 38 1.35 -2.79 -1.34
N THR A 39 0.30 -3.59 -1.27
CA THR A 39 -0.43 -4.06 -2.45
C THR A 39 -0.87 -2.90 -3.35
N THR A 40 -1.42 -1.83 -2.79
CA THR A 40 -1.87 -0.65 -3.56
C THR A 40 -0.69 0.04 -4.23
N ILE A 41 0.39 0.28 -3.48
CA ILE A 41 1.59 0.96 -4.01
C ILE A 41 2.25 0.12 -5.11
N ALA A 42 2.39 -1.20 -4.89
CA ALA A 42 2.99 -2.11 -5.83
C ALA A 42 2.23 -2.21 -7.16
N GLN A 43 0.90 -2.13 -7.10
CA GLN A 43 0.04 -2.31 -8.28
C GLN A 43 -0.21 -1.03 -9.06
N TYR A 44 -0.36 0.11 -8.37
CA TYR A 44 -0.87 1.33 -9.02
C TYR A 44 0.13 2.49 -9.06
N LEU A 45 1.04 2.59 -8.08
CA LEU A 45 1.97 3.71 -7.99
C LEU A 45 3.35 3.40 -8.58
N LEU A 46 3.94 2.27 -8.20
CA LEU A 46 5.32 1.94 -8.55
C LEU A 46 5.54 1.54 -10.02
N PRO A 47 4.66 0.81 -10.73
CA PRO A 47 4.97 0.32 -12.06
C PRO A 47 5.44 1.40 -13.03
N PRO A 48 4.77 2.56 -13.20
CA PRO A 48 5.22 3.61 -14.10
C PRO A 48 6.52 4.28 -13.63
N ILE A 49 6.80 4.29 -12.33
CA ILE A 49 8.04 4.82 -11.77
C ILE A 49 9.20 3.87 -12.08
N LEU A 50 9.00 2.57 -11.83
CA LEU A 50 10.01 1.54 -12.07
C LEU A 50 10.32 1.39 -13.57
N ALA A 51 9.33 1.51 -14.45
CA ALA A 51 9.57 1.50 -15.90
C ALA A 51 10.52 2.62 -16.33
N ARG A 52 10.35 3.83 -15.78
CA ARG A 52 11.27 4.95 -16.03
C ARG A 52 12.63 4.75 -15.37
N PHE A 53 12.63 4.20 -14.16
CA PHE A 53 13.87 3.92 -13.43
C PHE A 53 14.75 2.91 -14.16
N THR A 54 14.22 1.78 -14.60
CA THR A 54 14.97 0.74 -15.32
C THR A 54 15.49 1.23 -16.68
N THR A 55 14.74 2.13 -17.34
CA THR A 55 15.21 2.77 -18.58
C THR A 55 16.39 3.72 -18.30
N ARG A 56 16.36 4.45 -17.20
CA ARG A 56 17.40 5.43 -16.85
C ARG A 56 18.65 4.76 -16.27
N PHE A 57 18.48 3.64 -15.57
CA PHE A 57 19.56 2.92 -14.89
C PHE A 57 19.57 1.43 -15.32
N PRO A 58 19.97 1.15 -16.56
CA PRO A 58 19.91 -0.21 -17.12
C PRO A 58 20.85 -1.21 -16.43
N GLY A 59 21.90 -0.72 -15.74
CA GLY A 59 22.81 -1.53 -14.93
C GLY A 59 22.23 -1.96 -13.57
N VAL A 60 21.07 -1.40 -13.14
CA VAL A 60 20.46 -1.75 -11.87
C VAL A 60 19.39 -2.81 -12.08
N ARG A 61 19.58 -3.98 -11.46
CA ARG A 61 18.57 -5.03 -11.40
C ARG A 61 17.59 -4.73 -10.28
N VAL A 62 16.30 -4.64 -10.61
CA VAL A 62 15.25 -4.37 -9.62
C VAL A 62 14.43 -5.63 -9.38
N SER A 63 14.28 -6.02 -8.12
CA SER A 63 13.32 -7.02 -7.68
C SER A 63 12.32 -6.40 -6.71
N MET A 64 11.05 -6.78 -6.79
CA MET A 64 10.01 -6.22 -5.93
C MET A 64 9.11 -7.31 -5.36
N MET A 65 8.97 -7.33 -4.03
CA MET A 65 7.92 -8.08 -3.34
C MET A 65 6.70 -7.20 -3.10
N SER A 66 5.52 -7.79 -3.22
CA SER A 66 4.25 -7.17 -2.82
C SER A 66 3.66 -7.91 -1.63
N GLY A 67 3.15 -7.16 -0.66
CA GLY A 67 2.51 -7.71 0.54
C GLY A 67 1.63 -6.65 1.21
N ASN A 68 1.14 -6.89 2.42
CA ASN A 68 0.56 -5.83 3.22
C ASN A 68 1.67 -5.03 3.95
N SER A 69 1.31 -3.90 4.58
CA SER A 69 2.30 -3.03 5.24
C SER A 69 3.11 -3.75 6.31
N ASP A 70 2.49 -4.62 7.11
CA ASP A 70 3.18 -5.41 8.13
C ASP A 70 4.23 -6.35 7.52
N GLN A 71 3.90 -7.02 6.41
CA GLN A 71 4.82 -7.93 5.72
C GLN A 71 6.02 -7.17 5.13
N VAL A 72 5.77 -6.00 4.53
CA VAL A 72 6.83 -5.16 3.98
C VAL A 72 7.77 -4.65 5.09
N GLU A 73 7.22 -4.18 6.21
CA GLU A 73 8.01 -3.74 7.35
C GLU A 73 8.81 -4.88 7.98
N GLN A 74 8.23 -6.09 8.07
CA GLN A 74 8.96 -7.28 8.53
C GLN A 74 10.11 -7.66 7.59
N ALA A 75 9.87 -7.62 6.27
CA ALA A 75 10.89 -7.90 5.27
C ALA A 75 12.06 -6.90 5.34
N LEU A 76 11.76 -5.62 5.62
CA LEU A 76 12.77 -4.58 5.79
C LEU A 76 13.58 -4.78 7.09
N CYS A 77 12.91 -5.10 8.22
CA CYS A 77 13.59 -5.46 9.47
C CYS A 77 14.46 -6.71 9.31
N GLY A 78 13.99 -7.70 8.56
CA GLY A 78 14.73 -8.93 8.22
C GLY A 78 15.79 -8.76 7.14
N ARG A 79 15.98 -7.53 6.62
CA ARG A 79 16.98 -7.19 5.57
C ARG A 79 16.82 -8.01 4.27
N SER A 80 15.65 -8.56 4.03
CA SER A 80 15.34 -9.24 2.75
C SER A 80 15.03 -8.25 1.63
N ILE A 81 14.73 -7.00 1.97
CA ILE A 81 14.57 -5.86 1.06
C ILE A 81 15.41 -4.67 1.54
N ASP A 82 15.73 -3.77 0.63
CA ASP A 82 16.56 -2.58 0.89
C ASP A 82 15.72 -1.34 1.15
N LEU A 83 14.54 -1.25 0.53
CA LEU A 83 13.58 -0.16 0.66
C LEU A 83 12.15 -0.70 0.69
N GLY A 84 11.35 -0.20 1.65
CA GLY A 84 9.92 -0.51 1.77
C GLY A 84 9.05 0.71 1.49
N MET A 85 7.90 0.52 0.86
CA MET A 85 6.88 1.56 0.67
C MET A 85 5.53 1.07 1.18
N VAL A 86 4.97 1.80 2.14
CA VAL A 86 3.75 1.40 2.86
C VAL A 86 2.79 2.57 3.05
N GLU A 87 1.52 2.27 3.23
CA GLU A 87 0.46 3.25 3.58
C GLU A 87 0.22 3.29 5.10
N SER A 88 1.23 3.03 5.91
CA SER A 88 1.04 2.90 7.37
C SER A 88 1.06 4.26 8.07
N LEU A 89 0.15 4.45 9.04
CA LEU A 89 0.19 5.53 10.02
C LEU A 89 1.00 5.13 11.26
N SER A 90 1.10 3.85 11.55
CA SER A 90 1.95 3.30 12.61
C SER A 90 3.42 3.33 12.17
N ARG A 91 4.31 3.54 13.12
CA ARG A 91 5.75 3.54 12.87
C ARG A 91 6.39 2.44 13.68
N ARG A 92 6.94 1.45 13.00
CA ARG A 92 7.69 0.37 13.65
C ARG A 92 9.03 0.89 14.15
N GLN A 93 9.38 0.54 15.40
CA GLN A 93 10.68 0.89 15.96
C GLN A 93 11.82 0.32 15.11
N GLY A 94 12.88 1.11 14.91
CA GLY A 94 14.05 0.71 14.12
C GLY A 94 13.93 0.98 12.62
N LEU A 95 12.78 1.49 12.13
CA LEU A 95 12.61 1.93 10.74
C LEU A 95 12.54 3.45 10.65
N HIS A 96 13.16 4.00 9.61
CA HIS A 96 13.02 5.41 9.25
C HIS A 96 11.94 5.56 8.18
N TYR A 97 11.02 6.53 8.39
CA TYR A 97 9.91 6.78 7.46
C TYR A 97 9.99 8.18 6.88
N THR A 98 9.87 8.27 5.58
CA THR A 98 9.78 9.54 4.85
C THR A 98 8.50 9.57 4.05
N LEU A 99 7.76 10.68 4.11
CA LEU A 99 6.57 10.87 3.28
C LEU A 99 6.99 10.91 1.81
N PHE A 100 6.35 10.06 1.00
CA PHE A 100 6.62 9.95 -0.43
C PHE A 100 5.57 10.65 -1.27
N ALA A 101 4.29 10.34 -1.06
CA ALA A 101 3.17 10.94 -1.77
C ALA A 101 1.92 10.96 -0.87
N PRO A 102 1.01 11.93 -1.04
CA PRO A 102 -0.31 11.88 -0.43
C PRO A 102 -1.16 10.81 -1.10
N ASP A 103 -2.11 10.24 -0.35
CA ASP A 103 -3.15 9.33 -0.85
C ASP A 103 -4.50 9.72 -0.25
N GLU A 104 -5.57 9.45 -1.00
CA GLU A 104 -6.94 9.69 -0.58
C GLU A 104 -7.72 8.39 -0.60
N LEU A 105 -8.45 8.11 0.48
CA LEU A 105 -9.35 6.97 0.56
C LEU A 105 -10.78 7.40 0.23
N VAL A 106 -11.44 6.65 -0.64
CA VAL A 106 -12.79 6.91 -1.10
C VAL A 106 -13.70 5.69 -0.85
N LEU A 107 -14.95 5.94 -0.46
CA LEU A 107 -15.98 4.91 -0.41
C LEU A 107 -16.50 4.69 -1.83
N VAL A 108 -16.50 3.44 -2.29
CA VAL A 108 -16.93 3.09 -3.65
C VAL A 108 -18.04 2.06 -3.65
N ALA A 109 -18.95 2.19 -4.62
CA ALA A 109 -20.05 1.28 -4.90
C ALA A 109 -20.15 0.99 -6.41
N ARG A 110 -20.79 -0.12 -6.79
CA ARG A 110 -21.12 -0.38 -8.20
C ARG A 110 -22.16 0.61 -8.74
N THR A 111 -22.02 1.04 -9.97
CA THR A 111 -22.91 2.06 -10.58
C THR A 111 -24.35 1.60 -10.78
N GLY A 112 -24.59 0.33 -11.07
CA GLY A 112 -25.94 -0.24 -11.25
C GLY A 112 -26.59 -0.79 -9.96
N GLY A 113 -26.03 -0.49 -8.78
CA GLY A 113 -26.47 -1.05 -7.48
C GLY A 113 -27.48 -0.19 -6.74
N PRO A 114 -27.84 -0.64 -5.52
CA PRO A 114 -28.81 0.07 -4.66
C PRO A 114 -28.30 1.46 -4.24
N TYR A 115 -26.99 1.69 -4.32
CA TYR A 115 -26.34 2.96 -4.00
C TYR A 115 -26.03 3.82 -5.24
N ALA A 116 -26.56 3.47 -6.41
CA ALA A 116 -26.32 4.15 -7.67
C ALA A 116 -26.70 5.64 -7.67
N ARG A 117 -27.64 6.04 -6.81
CA ARG A 117 -28.12 7.43 -6.65
C ARG A 117 -27.78 8.02 -5.28
N THR A 118 -26.93 7.38 -4.52
CA THR A 118 -26.52 7.85 -3.18
C THR A 118 -25.28 8.71 -3.35
N ASP A 119 -25.38 10.01 -3.11
CA ASP A 119 -24.24 10.91 -3.23
C ASP A 119 -23.40 10.94 -1.95
N ALA A 120 -24.03 10.82 -0.77
CA ALA A 120 -23.35 10.78 0.50
C ALA A 120 -23.97 9.78 1.47
N VAL A 121 -23.15 9.27 2.38
CA VAL A 121 -23.54 8.34 3.45
C VAL A 121 -23.15 8.93 4.79
N THR A 122 -24.10 9.03 5.71
CA THR A 122 -23.80 9.44 7.10
C THR A 122 -23.05 8.34 7.85
N PRO A 123 -22.27 8.68 8.90
CA PRO A 123 -21.60 7.70 9.75
C PRO A 123 -22.52 6.61 10.30
N ASP A 124 -23.76 6.94 10.69
CA ASP A 124 -24.75 5.96 11.19
C ASP A 124 -25.23 5.01 10.10
N ARG A 125 -25.42 5.51 8.89
CA ARG A 125 -25.80 4.67 7.75
C ARG A 125 -24.66 3.76 7.32
N LEU A 126 -23.41 4.21 7.42
CA LEU A 126 -22.23 3.41 7.09
C LEU A 126 -22.15 2.12 7.92
N ARG A 127 -22.64 2.14 9.20
CA ARG A 127 -22.70 0.94 10.06
C ARG A 127 -23.59 -0.16 9.50
N GLN A 128 -24.59 0.20 8.70
CA GLN A 128 -25.60 -0.73 8.17
C GLN A 128 -25.27 -1.26 6.77
N ILE A 129 -24.43 -0.54 6.03
CA ILE A 129 -24.05 -0.90 4.66
C ILE A 129 -23.13 -2.12 4.69
N PRO A 130 -23.37 -3.14 3.84
CA PRO A 130 -22.43 -4.23 3.67
C PRO A 130 -21.08 -3.70 3.17
N LEU A 131 -20.01 -3.93 3.93
CA LEU A 131 -18.67 -3.45 3.60
C LEU A 131 -17.70 -4.59 3.35
N VAL A 132 -16.86 -4.40 2.35
CA VAL A 132 -15.67 -5.23 2.14
C VAL A 132 -14.45 -4.42 2.55
N LEU A 133 -13.63 -4.97 3.42
CA LEU A 133 -12.44 -4.32 3.95
C LEU A 133 -11.19 -5.13 3.62
N ARG A 134 -10.05 -4.47 3.75
CA ARG A 134 -8.74 -5.13 3.71
C ARG A 134 -8.54 -6.01 4.94
N GLU A 135 -7.62 -6.91 4.81
CA GLU A 135 -7.17 -7.84 5.87
C GLU A 135 -6.40 -7.13 7.00
N GLY A 136 -6.18 -7.85 8.11
CA GLY A 136 -5.27 -7.41 9.17
C GLY A 136 -3.84 -7.21 8.65
N GLY A 137 -3.13 -6.19 9.17
CA GLY A 137 -1.79 -5.82 8.71
C GLY A 137 -1.78 -4.91 7.47
N SER A 138 -2.94 -4.64 6.86
CA SER A 138 -3.05 -3.67 5.76
C SER A 138 -2.95 -2.23 6.28
N GLY A 139 -2.06 -1.43 5.70
CA GLY A 139 -1.96 0.01 5.98
C GLY A 139 -3.24 0.76 5.63
N THR A 140 -3.88 0.42 4.52
CA THR A 140 -5.20 0.98 4.14
C THR A 140 -6.23 0.76 5.27
N LEU A 141 -6.28 -0.45 5.86
CA LEU A 141 -7.19 -0.73 6.97
C LEU A 141 -6.86 0.11 8.21
N GLU A 142 -5.58 0.35 8.50
CA GLU A 142 -5.17 1.19 9.63
C GLU A 142 -5.56 2.66 9.41
N VAL A 143 -5.44 3.18 8.20
CA VAL A 143 -5.92 4.53 7.85
C VAL A 143 -7.44 4.62 8.03
N ILE A 144 -8.19 3.62 7.54
CA ILE A 144 -9.65 3.54 7.71
C ILE A 144 -10.02 3.52 9.20
N LYS A 145 -9.39 2.68 10.01
CA LYS A 145 -9.64 2.62 11.47
C LYS A 145 -9.42 3.97 12.12
N THR A 146 -8.34 4.66 11.76
CA THR A 146 -8.00 5.96 12.34
C THR A 146 -9.01 7.04 11.93
N ALA A 147 -9.40 7.07 10.66
CA ALA A 147 -10.37 8.04 10.14
C ALA A 147 -11.76 7.83 10.78
N LEU A 148 -12.26 6.60 10.76
CA LEU A 148 -13.55 6.25 11.38
C LEU A 148 -13.54 6.44 12.89
N GLY A 149 -12.42 6.16 13.57
CA GLY A 149 -12.26 6.40 15.00
C GLY A 149 -12.43 7.88 15.39
N LYS A 150 -11.98 8.81 14.54
CA LYS A 150 -12.22 10.25 14.73
C LYS A 150 -13.70 10.62 14.61
N ALA A 151 -14.47 9.87 13.82
CA ALA A 151 -15.91 10.00 13.67
C ALA A 151 -16.72 9.17 14.71
N GLY A 152 -16.04 8.57 15.70
CA GLY A 152 -16.69 7.75 16.75
C GLY A 152 -17.18 6.40 16.26
N ILE A 153 -16.64 5.87 15.15
CA ILE A 153 -16.99 4.55 14.60
C ILE A 153 -15.84 3.58 14.80
N ARG A 154 -16.14 2.40 15.34
CA ARG A 154 -15.16 1.31 15.46
C ARG A 154 -15.46 0.22 14.44
N ILE A 155 -14.42 -0.42 13.91
CA ILE A 155 -14.56 -1.48 12.89
C ILE A 155 -15.54 -2.60 13.29
N PRO A 156 -15.62 -3.07 14.57
CA PRO A 156 -16.61 -4.07 14.97
C PRO A 156 -18.08 -3.60 14.89
N GLU A 157 -18.34 -2.30 14.79
CA GLU A 157 -19.68 -1.72 14.64
C GLU A 157 -20.15 -1.70 13.18
N LEU A 158 -19.27 -1.97 12.24
CA LEU A 158 -19.57 -1.99 10.81
C LEU A 158 -20.09 -3.37 10.39
N ASN A 159 -20.97 -3.37 9.39
CA ASN A 159 -21.43 -4.59 8.72
C ASN A 159 -20.38 -5.10 7.72
N VAL A 160 -19.29 -5.68 8.24
CA VAL A 160 -18.21 -6.20 7.40
C VAL A 160 -18.58 -7.60 6.90
N VAL A 161 -18.95 -7.72 5.63
CA VAL A 161 -19.37 -8.99 5.01
C VAL A 161 -18.20 -9.82 4.48
N MET A 162 -17.05 -9.18 4.19
CA MET A 162 -15.87 -9.86 3.66
C MET A 162 -14.59 -9.11 4.01
N ARG A 163 -13.49 -9.85 4.18
CA ARG A 163 -12.12 -9.31 4.23
C ARG A 163 -11.28 -9.96 3.16
N LEU A 164 -10.58 -9.14 2.37
CA LEU A 164 -9.75 -9.60 1.26
C LEU A 164 -8.37 -8.95 1.30
N GLY A 165 -7.34 -9.74 1.01
CA GLY A 165 -5.94 -9.29 0.94
C GLY A 165 -5.55 -8.63 -0.40
N SER A 166 -6.48 -8.52 -1.34
CA SER A 166 -6.24 -7.99 -2.68
C SER A 166 -7.18 -6.84 -3.00
N THR A 167 -6.63 -5.69 -3.38
CA THR A 167 -7.41 -4.54 -3.85
C THR A 167 -8.21 -4.89 -5.10
N GLU A 168 -7.63 -5.64 -6.05
CA GLU A 168 -8.34 -6.13 -7.24
C GLU A 168 -9.47 -7.09 -6.87
N GLY A 169 -9.25 -7.99 -5.89
CA GLY A 169 -10.29 -8.87 -5.37
C GLY A 169 -11.45 -8.10 -4.75
N ILE A 170 -11.18 -7.02 -4.01
CA ILE A 170 -12.21 -6.14 -3.45
C ILE A 170 -12.98 -5.44 -4.57
N LYS A 171 -12.32 -4.86 -5.56
CA LYS A 171 -12.97 -4.22 -6.72
C LYS A 171 -13.88 -5.20 -7.46
N ALA A 172 -13.39 -6.41 -7.71
CA ALA A 172 -14.17 -7.45 -8.36
C ALA A 172 -15.41 -7.84 -7.52
N PHE A 173 -15.27 -7.97 -6.20
CA PHE A 173 -16.37 -8.27 -5.30
C PHE A 173 -17.44 -7.16 -5.31
N VAL A 174 -17.02 -5.89 -5.18
CA VAL A 174 -17.93 -4.73 -5.20
C VAL A 174 -18.71 -4.64 -6.51
N ARG A 175 -18.06 -4.86 -7.65
CA ARG A 175 -18.73 -4.86 -8.96
C ARG A 175 -19.83 -5.94 -9.09
N ASN A 176 -19.71 -7.04 -8.35
CA ASN A 176 -20.62 -8.19 -8.43
C ASN A 176 -21.55 -8.34 -7.21
N SER A 177 -21.61 -7.34 -6.32
CA SER A 177 -22.42 -7.37 -5.09
C SER A 177 -23.03 -6.01 -4.79
N ASP A 178 -23.85 -5.94 -3.73
CA ASP A 178 -24.37 -4.69 -3.19
C ASP A 178 -23.52 -4.13 -2.05
N ALA A 179 -22.32 -4.66 -1.86
CA ALA A 179 -21.38 -4.17 -0.88
C ALA A 179 -20.64 -2.93 -1.37
N MET A 180 -20.16 -2.13 -0.45
CA MET A 180 -19.23 -1.03 -0.68
C MET A 180 -17.85 -1.36 -0.16
N ALA A 181 -16.85 -0.62 -0.59
CA ALA A 181 -15.49 -0.70 -0.07
C ALA A 181 -14.87 0.69 0.08
N ILE A 182 -13.94 0.83 1.04
CA ILE A 182 -13.11 2.02 1.18
C ILE A 182 -11.74 1.66 0.61
N LEU A 183 -11.34 2.34 -0.45
CA LEU A 183 -10.13 2.07 -1.21
C LEU A 183 -9.36 3.36 -1.51
N SER A 184 -8.08 3.23 -1.81
CA SER A 184 -7.30 4.34 -2.36
C SER A 184 -7.84 4.78 -3.72
N VAL A 185 -7.97 6.08 -3.92
CA VAL A 185 -8.49 6.67 -5.17
C VAL A 185 -7.68 6.24 -6.38
N ILE A 186 -6.34 6.09 -6.24
CA ILE A 186 -5.49 5.66 -7.35
C ILE A 186 -5.81 4.24 -7.83
N SER A 187 -6.37 3.41 -6.96
CA SER A 187 -6.70 2.03 -7.29
C SER A 187 -8.00 1.86 -8.07
N VAL A 188 -8.84 2.88 -8.12
CA VAL A 188 -10.19 2.83 -8.73
C VAL A 188 -10.37 3.77 -9.92
N VAL A 189 -9.29 4.43 -10.36
CA VAL A 189 -9.33 5.41 -11.46
C VAL A 189 -9.93 4.82 -12.74
N ASP A 190 -9.56 3.60 -13.09
CA ASP A 190 -10.03 2.95 -14.31
C ASP A 190 -11.51 2.55 -14.21
N GLU A 191 -11.94 2.05 -13.04
CA GLU A 191 -13.35 1.73 -12.80
C GLU A 191 -14.24 2.98 -12.80
N LEU A 192 -13.74 4.10 -12.31
CA LEU A 192 -14.44 5.38 -12.36
C LEU A 192 -14.56 5.88 -13.80
N ARG A 193 -13.49 5.80 -14.58
CA ARG A 193 -13.49 6.18 -16.02
C ARG A 193 -14.41 5.30 -16.85
N CYS A 194 -14.40 4.00 -16.59
CA CYS A 194 -15.28 3.05 -17.29
C CYS A 194 -16.73 3.06 -16.76
N GLY A 195 -17.01 3.82 -15.71
CA GLY A 195 -18.33 3.91 -15.11
C GLY A 195 -18.82 2.62 -14.45
N THR A 196 -17.93 1.72 -14.04
CA THR A 196 -18.30 0.46 -13.36
C THR A 196 -18.41 0.61 -11.85
N LEU A 197 -17.61 1.53 -11.27
CA LEU A 197 -17.71 1.99 -9.89
C LEU A 197 -17.99 3.49 -9.84
N ARG A 198 -18.49 3.93 -8.72
CA ARG A 198 -18.69 5.35 -8.38
C ARG A 198 -18.22 5.63 -6.96
N ILE A 199 -17.81 6.86 -6.72
CA ILE A 199 -17.52 7.37 -5.39
C ILE A 199 -18.82 7.79 -4.71
N VAL A 200 -18.87 7.55 -3.40
CA VAL A 200 -19.93 8.01 -2.49
C VAL A 200 -19.23 8.75 -1.34
N ASP A 201 -19.66 9.96 -1.03
CA ASP A 201 -19.07 10.75 0.05
C ASP A 201 -19.46 10.19 1.43
N VAL A 202 -18.57 10.41 2.45
CA VAL A 202 -18.78 9.95 3.82
C VAL A 202 -18.57 11.09 4.80
#